data_4a8b1b5dba559464dc7e64c2004c84bb
#
_entry.id   4a8b1b5dba559464dc7e64c2004c84bb
#
_cell.length_a   1.000
_cell.length_b   1.000
_cell.length_c   1.000
_cell.angle_alpha   90.00
_cell.angle_beta   90.00
_cell.angle_gamma   90.00
#
_symmetry.space_group_name_H-M   'P 1'
#
loop_
_entity.id
_entity.type
_entity.pdbx_description
1 polymer ?
#
loop_
_entity_poly.entity_id
_entity_poly.type
_entity_poly.pdbx_seq_one_letter_code
_entity_poly.pdbx_strand_id
1 'polypeptide(L)'
;MSREEKERLKSLVFKLTGVEVNGLAGLYVYFLLLATAWMEEGGIAAWLIPSEFMDVNYGAALKGYLADQVTLIRAHRFDPDDVQFGDALVSSVVLVFRKTPPPAAHVVEFTFGGSLTEPHARDFIPREKLRESRKWTVYPSHAKNDRHTISDGTGPMLGDFFRVQRGIATGCNKFFVLDRAEAANLGLPDKYLRPILPSPRHLKTTSIDTDDDGYPLIERQLCVIDCNLPEPMVEANYPALWRYLQTAQTLGIRDGHLIGKRTPWYRQEQREPTPFLCTYMGRGANDKQPFRFIWNRSKAIGTNLYLMLYPKENLAAMLNRHPDRAEAVHALLGQVTGHELRGEGRVYGGGLNKIEPSELARISAAPFVELWPEIGADVQSQRKLFG
;
A
#
# COMPACT_ATOMS: atom_id res chain seq x y z
N MET A 1 11.04 -17.49 -10.97
CA MET A 1 10.06 -18.11 -11.88
C MET A 1 9.81 -17.15 -13.03
N SER A 2 9.95 -17.61 -14.27
CA SER A 2 9.69 -16.83 -15.48
C SER A 2 8.20 -16.53 -15.64
N ARG A 3 7.85 -15.58 -16.53
CA ARG A 3 6.44 -15.28 -16.85
C ARG A 3 5.74 -16.49 -17.50
N GLU A 4 6.45 -17.21 -18.35
CA GLU A 4 5.92 -18.39 -19.02
C GLU A 4 5.62 -19.54 -18.05
N GLU A 5 6.53 -19.83 -17.12
CA GLU A 5 6.31 -20.82 -16.05
C GLU A 5 5.08 -20.44 -15.19
N LYS A 6 4.91 -19.14 -14.89
CA LYS A 6 3.77 -18.69 -14.10
C LYS A 6 2.44 -18.86 -14.86
N GLU A 7 2.41 -18.60 -16.17
CA GLU A 7 1.21 -18.82 -16.99
C GLU A 7 0.87 -20.32 -17.12
N ARG A 8 1.88 -21.19 -17.26
CA ARG A 8 1.68 -22.67 -17.24
C ARG A 8 1.07 -23.12 -15.92
N LEU A 9 1.59 -22.62 -14.80
CA LEU A 9 1.10 -22.96 -13.46
C LEU A 9 -0.35 -22.50 -13.28
N LYS A 10 -0.67 -21.31 -13.73
CA LYS A 10 -2.02 -20.72 -13.72
C LYS A 10 -3.01 -21.58 -14.51
N SER A 11 -2.63 -21.98 -15.73
CA SER A 11 -3.45 -22.86 -16.59
C SER A 11 -3.67 -24.23 -15.96
N LEU A 12 -2.64 -24.81 -15.30
CA LEU A 12 -2.75 -26.09 -14.61
C LEU A 12 -3.71 -26.00 -13.43
N VAL A 13 -3.59 -24.96 -12.58
CA VAL A 13 -4.51 -24.73 -11.45
C VAL A 13 -5.95 -24.61 -11.95
N PHE A 14 -6.19 -23.78 -12.97
CA PHE A 14 -7.53 -23.61 -13.52
C PHE A 14 -8.09 -24.93 -14.05
N LYS A 15 -7.30 -25.70 -14.78
CA LYS A 15 -7.73 -27.01 -15.32
C LYS A 15 -8.14 -28.00 -14.22
N LEU A 16 -7.43 -28.01 -13.08
CA LEU A 16 -7.65 -28.99 -12.00
C LEU A 16 -8.68 -28.54 -10.95
N THR A 17 -8.84 -27.25 -10.75
CA THR A 17 -9.66 -26.71 -9.65
C THR A 17 -10.79 -25.79 -10.11
N GLY A 18 -10.79 -25.34 -11.37
CA GLY A 18 -11.71 -24.32 -11.86
C GLY A 18 -11.44 -22.92 -11.32
N VAL A 19 -10.36 -22.72 -10.55
CA VAL A 19 -10.03 -21.44 -9.89
C VAL A 19 -9.12 -20.59 -10.76
N GLU A 20 -9.58 -19.39 -11.12
CA GLU A 20 -8.77 -18.41 -11.83
C GLU A 20 -7.93 -17.59 -10.86
N VAL A 21 -6.63 -17.88 -10.78
CA VAL A 21 -5.69 -17.20 -9.88
C VAL A 21 -5.14 -15.94 -10.53
N ASN A 22 -5.21 -14.82 -9.80
CA ASN A 22 -4.60 -13.55 -10.24
C ASN A 22 -3.08 -13.67 -10.39
N GLY A 23 -2.52 -13.09 -11.44
CA GLY A 23 -1.08 -13.09 -11.70
C GLY A 23 -0.20 -12.45 -10.61
N LEU A 24 -0.78 -11.65 -9.70
CA LEU A 24 -0.08 -11.08 -8.55
C LEU A 24 -0.03 -12.02 -7.33
N ALA A 25 -0.77 -13.13 -7.36
CA ALA A 25 -0.79 -14.07 -6.25
C ALA A 25 0.59 -14.69 -6.01
N GLY A 26 0.93 -14.87 -4.73
CA GLY A 26 2.14 -15.59 -4.30
C GLY A 26 2.07 -17.06 -4.68
N LEU A 27 3.23 -17.71 -4.81
CA LEU A 27 3.33 -19.14 -5.21
C LEU A 27 2.56 -20.07 -4.28
N TYR A 28 2.49 -19.74 -3.00
CA TYR A 28 1.77 -20.55 -2.01
C TYR A 28 0.31 -20.80 -2.37
N VAL A 29 -0.35 -19.84 -3.05
CA VAL A 29 -1.74 -19.98 -3.51
C VAL A 29 -1.86 -21.10 -4.54
N TYR A 30 -0.94 -21.14 -5.49
CA TYR A 30 -0.91 -22.18 -6.52
C TYR A 30 -0.61 -23.56 -5.90
N PHE A 31 0.36 -23.64 -4.99
CA PHE A 31 0.70 -24.90 -4.32
C PHE A 31 -0.46 -25.44 -3.49
N LEU A 32 -1.14 -24.59 -2.72
CA LEU A 32 -2.29 -25.02 -1.93
C LEU A 32 -3.40 -25.60 -2.84
N LEU A 33 -3.75 -24.89 -3.91
CA LEU A 33 -4.80 -25.32 -4.84
C LEU A 33 -4.43 -26.64 -5.53
N LEU A 34 -3.21 -26.79 -6.03
CA LEU A 34 -2.72 -28.01 -6.70
C LEU A 34 -2.65 -29.19 -5.73
N ALA A 35 -2.09 -28.98 -4.54
CA ALA A 35 -2.01 -30.05 -3.55
C ALA A 35 -3.39 -30.53 -3.12
N THR A 36 -4.36 -29.60 -2.96
CA THR A 36 -5.74 -29.99 -2.65
C THR A 36 -6.39 -30.76 -3.80
N ALA A 37 -6.10 -30.40 -5.06
CA ALA A 37 -6.59 -31.18 -6.21
C ALA A 37 -6.10 -32.64 -6.18
N TRP A 38 -4.90 -32.90 -5.69
CA TRP A 38 -4.30 -34.24 -5.59
C TRP A 38 -4.70 -35.01 -4.32
N MET A 39 -5.34 -34.36 -3.35
CA MET A 39 -5.85 -35.07 -2.17
C MET A 39 -7.01 -36.00 -2.54
N GLU A 40 -7.22 -37.03 -1.72
CA GLU A 40 -8.44 -37.82 -1.77
C GLU A 40 -9.66 -37.03 -1.25
N GLU A 41 -10.84 -37.36 -1.73
CA GLU A 41 -12.10 -36.80 -1.21
C GLU A 41 -12.25 -37.14 0.26
N GLY A 42 -12.67 -36.19 1.08
CA GLY A 42 -12.76 -36.35 2.54
C GLY A 42 -11.43 -36.17 3.27
N GLY A 43 -10.30 -36.10 2.57
CA GLY A 43 -8.99 -35.86 3.16
C GLY A 43 -8.90 -34.51 3.90
N ILE A 44 -8.10 -34.46 4.95
CA ILE A 44 -7.84 -33.25 5.76
C ILE A 44 -6.47 -32.68 5.42
N ALA A 45 -6.40 -31.36 5.26
CA ALA A 45 -5.16 -30.63 5.06
C ALA A 45 -4.97 -29.58 6.16
N ALA A 46 -3.71 -29.35 6.53
CA ALA A 46 -3.27 -28.22 7.35
C ALA A 46 -2.15 -27.47 6.64
N TRP A 47 -2.29 -26.15 6.46
CA TRP A 47 -1.36 -25.30 5.73
C TRP A 47 -0.93 -24.13 6.56
N LEU A 48 0.37 -23.99 6.79
CA LEU A 48 0.98 -22.75 7.29
C LEU A 48 1.40 -21.90 6.08
N ILE A 49 0.72 -20.76 5.87
CA ILE A 49 0.94 -19.88 4.73
C ILE A 49 0.94 -18.41 5.14
N PRO A 50 1.46 -17.50 4.30
CA PRO A 50 1.29 -16.07 4.52
C PRO A 50 -0.18 -15.68 4.59
N SER A 51 -0.56 -14.87 5.59
CA SER A 51 -1.95 -14.43 5.80
C SER A 51 -2.39 -13.31 4.85
N GLU A 52 -1.50 -12.77 4.03
CA GLU A 52 -1.73 -11.61 3.16
C GLU A 52 -2.95 -11.78 2.23
N PHE A 53 -3.21 -13.01 1.72
CA PHE A 53 -4.36 -13.29 0.87
C PHE A 53 -5.70 -12.93 1.53
N MET A 54 -5.76 -12.88 2.85
CA MET A 54 -6.98 -12.58 3.61
C MET A 54 -7.47 -11.14 3.37
N ASP A 55 -6.58 -10.22 3.01
CA ASP A 55 -6.84 -8.78 2.89
C ASP A 55 -6.72 -8.21 1.49
N VAL A 56 -6.05 -8.92 0.57
CA VAL A 56 -5.70 -8.39 -0.75
C VAL A 56 -6.65 -8.89 -1.84
N ASN A 57 -6.80 -8.08 -2.91
CA ASN A 57 -7.68 -8.44 -4.02
C ASN A 57 -7.25 -9.72 -4.75
N TYR A 58 -5.95 -9.98 -4.88
CA TYR A 58 -5.49 -11.22 -5.51
C TYR A 58 -5.76 -12.47 -4.67
N GLY A 59 -6.09 -12.32 -3.38
CA GLY A 59 -6.53 -13.39 -2.50
C GLY A 59 -7.99 -13.81 -2.68
N ALA A 60 -8.78 -13.05 -3.44
CA ALA A 60 -10.21 -13.33 -3.62
C ALA A 60 -10.48 -14.74 -4.15
N ALA A 61 -9.69 -15.20 -5.12
CA ALA A 61 -9.81 -16.55 -5.67
C ALA A 61 -9.59 -17.65 -4.62
N LEU A 62 -8.57 -17.49 -3.78
CA LEU A 62 -8.30 -18.44 -2.69
C LEU A 62 -9.39 -18.39 -1.61
N LYS A 63 -9.87 -17.18 -1.24
CA LYS A 63 -10.98 -17.03 -0.28
C LYS A 63 -12.25 -17.68 -0.80
N GLY A 64 -12.59 -17.46 -2.06
CA GLY A 64 -13.75 -18.12 -2.69
C GLY A 64 -13.62 -19.64 -2.69
N TYR A 65 -12.45 -20.17 -3.04
CA TYR A 65 -12.17 -21.60 -2.98
C TYR A 65 -12.34 -22.19 -1.58
N LEU A 66 -11.76 -21.53 -0.56
CA LEU A 66 -11.84 -21.96 0.84
C LEU A 66 -13.27 -21.86 1.41
N ALA A 67 -14.06 -20.92 0.95
CA ALA A 67 -15.44 -20.74 1.40
C ALA A 67 -16.44 -21.68 0.68
N ASP A 68 -16.18 -22.05 -0.58
CA ASP A 68 -17.20 -22.67 -1.42
C ASP A 68 -16.88 -24.09 -1.90
N GLN A 69 -15.59 -24.44 -2.01
CA GLN A 69 -15.19 -25.72 -2.61
C GLN A 69 -14.64 -26.73 -1.59
N VAL A 70 -14.20 -26.27 -0.43
CA VAL A 70 -13.72 -27.12 0.66
C VAL A 70 -14.41 -26.77 1.97
N THR A 71 -14.52 -27.71 2.89
CA THR A 71 -15.03 -27.45 4.25
C THR A 71 -13.89 -26.86 5.09
N LEU A 72 -13.78 -25.52 5.12
CA LEU A 72 -12.80 -24.83 5.96
C LEU A 72 -13.18 -24.98 7.43
N ILE A 73 -12.38 -25.71 8.19
CA ILE A 73 -12.66 -26.03 9.60
C ILE A 73 -12.16 -24.89 10.50
N ARG A 74 -10.90 -24.48 10.30
CA ARG A 74 -10.26 -23.45 11.13
C ARG A 74 -9.31 -22.58 10.31
N ALA A 75 -9.26 -21.31 10.67
CA ALA A 75 -8.22 -20.36 10.28
C ALA A 75 -7.60 -19.77 11.55
N HIS A 76 -6.37 -20.20 11.90
CA HIS A 76 -5.63 -19.67 13.04
C HIS A 76 -4.58 -18.69 12.54
N ARG A 77 -4.72 -17.42 12.89
CA ARG A 77 -3.78 -16.36 12.54
C ARG A 77 -2.84 -16.08 13.71
N PHE A 78 -1.54 -16.16 13.46
CA PHE A 78 -0.54 -15.79 14.46
C PHE A 78 -0.48 -14.27 14.66
N ASP A 79 -0.05 -13.86 15.85
CA ASP A 79 0.30 -12.47 16.10
C ASP A 79 1.41 -12.04 15.11
N PRO A 80 1.35 -10.84 14.51
CA PRO A 80 2.42 -10.35 13.63
C PRO A 80 3.81 -10.30 14.27
N ASP A 81 3.89 -10.21 15.60
CA ASP A 81 5.15 -10.24 16.33
C ASP A 81 5.66 -11.68 16.56
N ASP A 82 4.78 -12.68 16.44
CA ASP A 82 5.13 -14.11 16.48
C ASP A 82 5.45 -14.62 15.06
N VAL A 83 6.69 -14.37 14.62
CA VAL A 83 7.15 -14.64 13.26
C VAL A 83 7.37 -16.14 13.05
N GLN A 84 6.57 -16.76 12.16
CA GLN A 84 6.64 -18.20 11.85
C GLN A 84 7.66 -18.54 10.75
N PHE A 85 8.09 -17.56 9.95
CA PHE A 85 9.09 -17.73 8.87
C PHE A 85 10.33 -16.94 9.22
N GLY A 86 11.48 -17.64 9.42
CA GLY A 86 12.71 -17.01 9.88
C GLY A 86 13.37 -16.06 8.86
N ASP A 87 13.07 -16.22 7.59
CA ASP A 87 13.65 -15.49 6.47
C ASP A 87 12.71 -14.46 5.82
N ALA A 88 11.47 -14.36 6.30
CA ALA A 88 10.46 -13.48 5.73
C ALA A 88 9.63 -12.75 6.81
N LEU A 89 9.54 -11.42 6.69
CA LEU A 89 8.67 -10.59 7.54
C LEU A 89 7.23 -10.65 7.02
N VAL A 90 6.58 -11.80 7.18
CA VAL A 90 5.18 -12.01 6.79
C VAL A 90 4.35 -12.44 7.98
N SER A 91 3.12 -11.94 8.07
CA SER A 91 2.13 -12.49 9.00
C SER A 91 1.65 -13.83 8.48
N SER A 92 1.37 -14.78 9.38
CA SER A 92 1.11 -16.17 9.05
C SER A 92 -0.28 -16.62 9.51
N VAL A 93 -0.81 -17.63 8.81
CA VAL A 93 -2.06 -18.30 9.17
C VAL A 93 -1.92 -19.80 8.96
N VAL A 94 -2.48 -20.59 9.88
CA VAL A 94 -2.71 -22.01 9.68
C VAL A 94 -4.17 -22.19 9.24
N LEU A 95 -4.35 -22.77 8.05
CA LEU A 95 -5.66 -23.17 7.53
C LEU A 95 -5.83 -24.68 7.72
N VAL A 96 -6.93 -25.09 8.31
CA VAL A 96 -7.32 -26.50 8.41
C VAL A 96 -8.63 -26.69 7.67
N PHE A 97 -8.67 -27.58 6.68
CA PHE A 97 -9.87 -27.85 5.91
C PHE A 97 -9.97 -29.32 5.49
N ARG A 98 -11.19 -29.75 5.19
CA ARG A 98 -11.47 -31.05 4.58
C ARG A 98 -11.81 -30.87 3.11
N LYS A 99 -11.29 -31.75 2.25
CA LYS A 99 -11.64 -31.77 0.82
C LYS A 99 -13.04 -32.38 0.63
N THR A 100 -14.05 -31.61 0.97
CA THR A 100 -15.48 -31.85 0.70
C THR A 100 -16.16 -30.49 0.57
N PRO A 101 -17.20 -30.36 -0.26
CA PRO A 101 -18.01 -29.14 -0.27
C PRO A 101 -18.57 -28.85 1.14
N PRO A 102 -18.61 -27.57 1.54
CA PRO A 102 -19.12 -27.21 2.86
C PRO A 102 -20.61 -27.42 2.97
N PRO A 103 -21.12 -27.87 4.13
CA PRO A 103 -22.58 -27.93 4.43
C PRO A 103 -23.22 -26.54 4.29
N ALA A 104 -24.52 -26.49 4.04
CA ALA A 104 -25.27 -25.23 3.88
C ALA A 104 -25.12 -24.28 5.07
N ALA A 105 -25.25 -24.77 6.30
CA ALA A 105 -25.11 -24.00 7.53
C ALA A 105 -23.69 -24.12 8.14
N HIS A 106 -22.62 -24.11 7.29
CA HIS A 106 -21.27 -24.27 7.76
C HIS A 106 -20.75 -23.03 8.49
N VAL A 107 -20.06 -23.28 9.61
CA VAL A 107 -19.42 -22.24 10.44
C VAL A 107 -17.94 -22.55 10.54
N VAL A 108 -17.10 -21.54 10.33
CA VAL A 108 -15.64 -21.64 10.38
C VAL A 108 -15.12 -21.06 11.69
N GLU A 109 -14.23 -21.80 12.35
CA GLU A 109 -13.53 -21.30 13.54
C GLU A 109 -12.37 -20.39 13.12
N PHE A 110 -12.44 -19.11 13.50
CA PHE A 110 -11.34 -18.15 13.40
C PHE A 110 -10.70 -17.97 14.74
N THR A 111 -9.36 -18.10 14.80
CA THR A 111 -8.59 -17.91 16.04
C THR A 111 -7.40 -17.01 15.79
N PHE A 112 -6.92 -16.33 16.85
CA PHE A 112 -5.81 -15.38 16.76
C PHE A 112 -4.88 -15.47 17.97
N GLY A 113 -3.58 -15.38 17.71
CA GLY A 113 -2.51 -15.32 18.70
C GLY A 113 -2.44 -16.53 19.62
N GLY A 114 -1.43 -16.60 20.47
CA GLY A 114 -1.17 -17.76 21.29
C GLY A 114 -0.82 -19.00 20.45
N SER A 115 -1.32 -20.16 20.81
CA SER A 115 -1.09 -21.41 20.09
C SER A 115 -2.36 -21.94 19.39
N LEU A 116 -2.19 -22.96 18.53
CA LEU A 116 -3.33 -23.64 17.91
C LEU A 116 -4.30 -24.24 18.93
N THR A 117 -3.81 -24.65 20.11
CA THR A 117 -4.62 -25.25 21.18
C THR A 117 -5.17 -24.21 22.15
N GLU A 118 -4.40 -23.13 22.39
CA GLU A 118 -4.72 -22.07 23.34
C GLU A 118 -4.63 -20.70 22.66
N PRO A 119 -5.56 -20.35 21.77
CA PRO A 119 -5.58 -19.05 21.10
C PRO A 119 -6.03 -17.94 22.07
N HIS A 120 -5.50 -16.73 21.85
CA HIS A 120 -5.90 -15.57 22.65
C HIS A 120 -7.33 -15.09 22.34
N ALA A 121 -7.79 -15.27 21.10
CA ALA A 121 -9.15 -14.93 20.69
C ALA A 121 -9.73 -15.99 19.74
N ARG A 122 -11.06 -16.12 19.77
CA ARG A 122 -11.81 -17.12 18.99
C ARG A 122 -13.18 -16.59 18.62
N ASP A 123 -13.57 -16.77 17.36
CA ASP A 123 -14.91 -16.51 16.84
C ASP A 123 -15.34 -17.67 15.91
N PHE A 124 -16.66 -17.85 15.78
CA PHE A 124 -17.27 -18.79 14.85
C PHE A 124 -18.05 -18.01 13.80
N ILE A 125 -17.59 -18.05 12.56
CA ILE A 125 -18.06 -17.19 11.48
C ILE A 125 -18.86 -18.01 10.47
N PRO A 126 -20.14 -17.68 10.23
CA PRO A 126 -20.94 -18.32 9.17
C PRO A 126 -20.28 -18.12 7.80
N ARG A 127 -20.33 -19.16 6.98
CA ARG A 127 -19.74 -19.17 5.63
C ARG A 127 -20.23 -17.98 4.77
N GLU A 128 -21.53 -17.66 4.84
CA GLU A 128 -22.14 -16.55 4.10
C GLU A 128 -21.46 -15.23 4.43
N LYS A 129 -21.19 -14.99 5.71
CA LYS A 129 -20.49 -13.79 6.18
C LYS A 129 -19.05 -13.73 5.67
N LEU A 130 -18.37 -14.88 5.52
CA LEU A 130 -17.02 -14.92 4.92
C LEU A 130 -17.03 -14.57 3.44
N ARG A 131 -18.07 -14.98 2.70
CA ARG A 131 -18.23 -14.65 1.27
C ARG A 131 -18.41 -13.16 1.04
N GLU A 132 -19.14 -12.49 1.92
CA GLU A 132 -19.39 -11.03 1.88
C GLU A 132 -18.19 -10.22 2.37
N SER A 133 -17.34 -10.82 3.21
CA SER A 133 -16.24 -10.11 3.86
C SER A 133 -15.08 -9.86 2.90
N ARG A 134 -14.81 -8.60 2.66
CA ARG A 134 -13.64 -8.18 1.87
C ARG A 134 -12.32 -8.59 2.52
N LYS A 135 -12.22 -8.44 3.85
CA LYS A 135 -11.06 -8.80 4.67
C LYS A 135 -11.42 -9.89 5.67
N TRP A 136 -10.63 -10.95 5.74
CA TRP A 136 -10.79 -12.01 6.72
C TRP A 136 -9.98 -11.78 8.00
N THR A 137 -9.02 -10.83 7.97
CA THR A 137 -8.25 -10.46 9.17
C THR A 137 -9.06 -9.69 10.21
N VAL A 138 -10.27 -9.26 9.87
CA VAL A 138 -11.25 -8.73 10.85
C VAL A 138 -11.75 -9.80 11.85
N TYR A 139 -11.47 -11.08 11.57
CA TYR A 139 -11.83 -12.19 12.44
C TYR A 139 -10.60 -12.82 13.09
N PRO A 140 -10.71 -13.25 14.37
CA PRO A 140 -11.81 -12.98 15.29
C PRO A 140 -11.86 -11.48 15.62
N SER A 141 -13.07 -10.98 15.92
CA SER A 141 -13.24 -9.59 16.38
C SER A 141 -12.66 -9.47 17.78
N HIS A 142 -11.59 -8.69 17.91
CA HIS A 142 -10.96 -8.42 19.20
C HIS A 142 -11.80 -7.42 19.98
N ALA A 143 -12.27 -7.84 21.12
CA ALA A 143 -12.97 -7.09 22.14
C ALA A 143 -14.40 -6.60 21.80
N LYS A 144 -15.26 -6.74 22.79
CA LYS A 144 -16.64 -6.22 22.82
C LYS A 144 -16.74 -4.70 22.69
N ASN A 145 -15.59 -3.98 22.71
CA ASN A 145 -15.50 -2.51 22.60
C ASN A 145 -14.90 -2.01 21.28
N ASP A 146 -14.23 -2.85 20.49
CA ASP A 146 -13.80 -2.52 19.15
C ASP A 146 -14.94 -2.84 18.16
N ARG A 147 -15.96 -2.01 18.16
CA ARG A 147 -16.75 -1.85 16.94
C ARG A 147 -15.80 -1.29 15.92
N HIS A 148 -15.17 -2.20 15.15
CA HIS A 148 -14.51 -1.82 13.92
C HIS A 148 -15.56 -1.10 13.06
N THR A 149 -15.58 0.19 13.13
CA THR A 149 -16.12 1.01 12.06
C THR A 149 -15.12 0.92 10.89
N ILE A 150 -14.98 -0.29 10.31
CA ILE A 150 -14.65 -0.36 8.89
C ILE A 150 -15.78 0.45 8.29
N SER A 151 -15.43 1.55 7.63
CA SER A 151 -16.39 2.36 6.91
C SER A 151 -17.25 1.38 6.11
N ASP A 152 -18.54 1.34 6.40
CA ASP A 152 -19.51 0.50 5.66
C ASP A 152 -19.63 0.94 4.19
N GLY A 153 -18.80 1.91 3.78
CA GLY A 153 -18.74 2.45 2.43
C GLY A 153 -19.85 3.47 2.13
N THR A 154 -20.71 3.76 3.09
CA THR A 154 -21.87 4.64 2.87
C THR A 154 -21.56 6.12 3.14
N GLY A 155 -20.57 6.43 4.01
CA GLY A 155 -20.14 7.78 4.35
C GLY A 155 -19.09 8.38 3.40
N PRO A 156 -18.72 9.66 3.59
CA PRO A 156 -17.64 10.33 2.86
C PRO A 156 -16.31 9.69 3.17
N MET A 157 -15.45 9.52 2.16
CA MET A 157 -14.12 8.90 2.23
C MET A 157 -13.04 9.87 1.80
N LEU A 158 -11.80 9.66 2.24
CA LEU A 158 -10.65 10.47 1.78
C LEU A 158 -10.52 10.45 0.25
N GLY A 159 -10.87 9.35 -0.41
CA GLY A 159 -10.87 9.24 -1.87
C GLY A 159 -11.88 10.15 -2.58
N ASP A 160 -12.87 10.68 -1.89
CA ASP A 160 -13.80 11.67 -2.45
C ASP A 160 -13.15 13.06 -2.56
N PHE A 161 -12.21 13.36 -1.65
CA PHE A 161 -11.53 14.66 -1.54
C PHE A 161 -10.12 14.66 -2.10
N PHE A 162 -9.48 13.48 -2.16
CA PHE A 162 -8.11 13.33 -2.62
C PHE A 162 -7.96 12.24 -3.68
N ARG A 163 -7.17 12.53 -4.70
CA ARG A 163 -6.59 11.51 -5.55
C ARG A 163 -5.28 11.05 -4.90
N VAL A 164 -5.27 9.83 -4.41
CA VAL A 164 -4.11 9.27 -3.72
C VAL A 164 -3.24 8.51 -4.70
N GLN A 165 -1.96 8.86 -4.79
CA GLN A 165 -0.98 8.19 -5.64
C GLN A 165 0.31 7.92 -4.86
N ARG A 166 0.98 6.85 -5.23
CA ARG A 166 2.32 6.57 -4.71
C ARG A 166 3.33 7.54 -5.31
N GLY A 167 4.28 8.00 -4.52
CA GLY A 167 5.41 8.80 -4.99
C GLY A 167 6.28 8.03 -5.98
N ILE A 168 7.30 8.70 -6.53
CA ILE A 168 8.11 8.14 -7.60
C ILE A 168 8.99 6.97 -7.15
N ALA A 169 9.11 5.96 -8.00
CA ALA A 169 10.08 4.89 -7.86
C ALA A 169 11.24 5.14 -8.82
N THR A 170 12.38 5.60 -8.33
CA THR A 170 13.53 5.93 -9.18
C THR A 170 14.18 4.70 -9.82
N GLY A 171 14.03 3.54 -9.22
CA GLY A 171 14.75 2.31 -9.57
C GLY A 171 16.10 2.20 -8.86
N CYS A 172 16.74 3.32 -8.54
CA CYS A 172 17.97 3.39 -7.73
C CYS A 172 18.07 4.75 -7.04
N ASN A 173 17.52 4.88 -5.83
CA ASN A 173 17.58 6.15 -5.09
C ASN A 173 19.01 6.61 -4.84
N LYS A 174 19.95 5.69 -4.58
CA LYS A 174 21.37 6.06 -4.35
C LYS A 174 22.03 6.74 -5.54
N PHE A 175 21.51 6.54 -6.74
CA PHE A 175 22.04 7.15 -7.96
C PHE A 175 21.24 8.39 -8.38
N PHE A 176 19.92 8.33 -8.35
CA PHE A 176 19.09 9.42 -8.87
C PHE A 176 18.75 10.49 -7.84
N VAL A 177 18.95 10.24 -6.55
CA VAL A 177 18.65 11.21 -5.48
C VAL A 177 19.94 11.64 -4.82
N LEU A 178 20.25 12.93 -4.93
CA LEU A 178 21.47 13.57 -4.46
C LEU A 178 21.16 14.64 -3.41
N ASP A 179 22.12 14.96 -2.57
CA ASP A 179 22.08 16.22 -1.82
C ASP A 179 22.13 17.39 -2.79
N ARG A 180 21.37 18.46 -2.53
CA ARG A 180 21.34 19.67 -3.33
C ARG A 180 22.75 20.26 -3.51
N ALA A 181 23.52 20.32 -2.42
CA ALA A 181 24.90 20.80 -2.44
C ALA A 181 25.82 19.90 -3.29
N GLU A 182 25.66 18.58 -3.23
CA GLU A 182 26.40 17.62 -4.05
C GLU A 182 26.09 17.82 -5.54
N ALA A 183 24.83 17.95 -5.90
CA ALA A 183 24.40 18.20 -7.28
C ALA A 183 25.00 19.52 -7.83
N ALA A 184 25.02 20.58 -7.02
CA ALA A 184 25.66 21.85 -7.38
C ALA A 184 27.17 21.70 -7.57
N ASN A 185 27.86 21.00 -6.68
CA ASN A 185 29.33 20.75 -6.80
C ASN A 185 29.66 19.91 -8.04
N LEU A 186 28.80 19.04 -8.48
CA LEU A 186 28.92 18.25 -9.72
C LEU A 186 28.59 19.09 -10.98
N GLY A 187 28.11 20.32 -10.81
CA GLY A 187 27.69 21.21 -11.90
C GLY A 187 26.43 20.68 -12.64
N LEU A 188 25.58 19.94 -11.97
CA LEU A 188 24.34 19.45 -12.59
C LEU A 188 23.38 20.62 -12.82
N PRO A 189 22.73 20.70 -14.00
CA PRO A 189 21.84 21.82 -14.32
C PRO A 189 20.54 21.78 -13.52
N ASP A 190 20.21 22.84 -12.79
CA ASP A 190 19.07 22.97 -11.88
C ASP A 190 17.73 22.58 -12.53
N LYS A 191 17.55 22.90 -13.80
CA LYS A 191 16.32 22.58 -14.54
C LYS A 191 16.02 21.08 -14.68
N TYR A 192 16.99 20.21 -14.41
CA TYR A 192 16.85 18.74 -14.38
C TYR A 192 16.95 18.20 -12.96
N LEU A 193 16.88 19.06 -11.97
CA LEU A 193 16.88 18.72 -10.56
C LEU A 193 15.53 19.12 -9.96
N ARG A 194 14.82 18.14 -9.42
CA ARG A 194 13.54 18.40 -8.73
C ARG A 194 13.68 18.15 -7.25
N PRO A 195 13.18 19.06 -6.38
CA PRO A 195 13.15 18.82 -4.94
C PRO A 195 12.43 17.51 -4.61
N ILE A 196 13.01 16.71 -3.71
CA ILE A 196 12.44 15.44 -3.27
C ILE A 196 12.61 15.26 -1.77
N LEU A 197 11.59 14.70 -1.11
CA LEU A 197 11.66 14.45 0.33
C LEU A 197 12.60 13.26 0.65
N PRO A 198 13.35 13.34 1.76
CA PRO A 198 14.15 12.22 2.24
C PRO A 198 13.24 11.04 2.64
N SER A 199 13.84 9.87 2.89
CA SER A 199 13.09 8.74 3.45
C SER A 199 12.34 9.16 4.72
N PRO A 200 11.10 8.67 4.97
CA PRO A 200 10.30 9.02 6.15
C PRO A 200 11.04 8.89 7.49
N ARG A 201 11.99 7.97 7.60
CA ARG A 201 12.81 7.78 8.82
C ARG A 201 13.73 8.97 9.12
N HIS A 202 14.09 9.76 8.11
CA HIS A 202 14.96 10.94 8.23
C HIS A 202 14.16 12.24 8.29
N LEU A 203 12.85 12.20 8.05
CA LEU A 203 11.96 13.35 8.16
C LEU A 203 11.29 13.34 9.53
N LYS A 204 11.66 14.25 10.43
CA LYS A 204 11.16 14.30 11.82
C LYS A 204 9.91 15.16 11.97
N THR A 205 9.72 16.15 11.09
CA THR A 205 8.57 17.07 11.11
C THR A 205 7.41 16.56 10.27
N THR A 206 6.21 17.00 10.64
CA THR A 206 4.96 16.79 9.85
C THR A 206 4.50 18.06 9.14
N SER A 207 5.22 19.18 9.33
CA SER A 207 4.97 20.46 8.63
C SER A 207 6.29 20.94 8.05
N ILE A 208 6.31 21.20 6.73
CA ILE A 208 7.50 21.53 5.95
C ILE A 208 7.28 22.87 5.26
N ASP A 209 8.13 23.83 5.59
CA ASP A 209 8.22 25.12 4.90
C ASP A 209 9.07 25.01 3.63
N THR A 210 9.08 26.08 2.84
CA THR A 210 9.81 26.17 1.58
C THR A 210 10.83 27.31 1.61
N ASP A 211 11.96 27.13 0.93
CA ASP A 211 12.85 28.24 0.56
C ASP A 211 12.37 28.92 -0.75
N ASP A 212 13.08 29.95 -1.18
CA ASP A 212 12.73 30.75 -2.37
C ASP A 212 12.81 29.93 -3.68
N ASP A 213 13.63 28.88 -3.73
CA ASP A 213 13.75 27.97 -4.88
C ASP A 213 12.69 26.86 -4.86
N GLY A 214 11.96 26.71 -3.76
CA GLY A 214 10.96 25.69 -3.59
C GLY A 214 11.45 24.40 -2.94
N TYR A 215 12.67 24.39 -2.40
CA TYR A 215 13.17 23.25 -1.63
C TYR A 215 12.58 23.26 -0.20
N PRO A 216 12.42 22.07 0.40
CA PRO A 216 11.91 21.97 1.76
C PRO A 216 12.94 22.53 2.76
N LEU A 217 12.47 23.34 3.73
CA LEU A 217 13.29 23.83 4.84
C LEU A 217 13.46 22.74 5.90
N ILE A 218 14.32 21.79 5.62
CA ILE A 218 14.69 20.66 6.48
C ILE A 218 16.21 20.50 6.50
N GLU A 219 16.72 19.74 7.46
CA GLU A 219 18.15 19.54 7.68
C GLU A 219 18.90 19.10 6.39
N ARG A 220 18.24 18.29 5.57
CA ARG A 220 18.85 17.70 4.38
C ARG A 220 17.98 17.96 3.16
N GLN A 221 18.39 18.90 2.31
CA GLN A 221 17.73 19.19 1.05
C GLN A 221 18.20 18.22 -0.04
N LEU A 222 17.27 17.48 -0.61
CA LEU A 222 17.54 16.49 -1.66
C LEU A 222 16.90 16.92 -2.98
N CYS A 223 17.55 16.52 -4.07
CA CYS A 223 17.00 16.62 -5.42
C CYS A 223 17.03 15.27 -6.13
N VAL A 224 16.11 15.06 -7.04
CA VAL A 224 16.11 13.91 -7.97
C VAL A 224 16.44 14.39 -9.37
N ILE A 225 17.31 13.66 -10.05
CA ILE A 225 17.60 13.89 -11.48
C ILE A 225 16.36 13.49 -12.29
N ASP A 226 15.78 14.45 -13.02
CA ASP A 226 14.61 14.27 -13.88
C ASP A 226 14.84 14.94 -15.24
N CYS A 227 15.37 14.17 -16.18
CA CYS A 227 15.69 14.62 -17.53
C CYS A 227 14.99 13.71 -18.55
N ASN A 228 14.28 14.33 -19.50
CA ASN A 228 13.55 13.61 -20.56
C ASN A 228 14.23 13.72 -21.93
N LEU A 229 15.37 14.43 -22.04
CA LEU A 229 16.08 14.59 -23.30
C LEU A 229 16.71 13.26 -23.75
N PRO A 230 16.78 12.99 -25.07
CA PRO A 230 17.56 11.88 -25.60
C PRO A 230 19.05 11.98 -25.25
N GLU A 231 19.73 10.84 -25.09
CA GLU A 231 21.16 10.78 -24.73
C GLU A 231 22.05 11.72 -25.58
N PRO A 232 21.93 11.76 -26.93
CA PRO A 232 22.78 12.66 -27.74
C PRO A 232 22.59 14.16 -27.42
N MET A 233 21.38 14.55 -27.03
CA MET A 233 21.11 15.93 -26.64
C MET A 233 21.69 16.27 -25.26
N VAL A 234 21.67 15.30 -24.33
CA VAL A 234 22.30 15.49 -23.02
C VAL A 234 23.81 15.57 -23.17
N GLU A 235 24.42 14.70 -23.99
CA GLU A 235 25.85 14.68 -24.27
C GLU A 235 26.33 16.02 -24.85
N ALA A 236 25.61 16.51 -25.88
CA ALA A 236 26.00 17.74 -26.58
C ALA A 236 25.83 19.02 -25.74
N ASN A 237 24.75 19.11 -24.94
CA ASN A 237 24.35 20.37 -24.31
C ASN A 237 24.55 20.40 -22.79
N TYR A 238 24.75 19.26 -22.13
CA TYR A 238 24.83 19.15 -20.67
C TYR A 238 25.98 18.22 -20.25
N PRO A 239 27.26 18.57 -20.54
CA PRO A 239 28.38 17.65 -20.35
C PRO A 239 28.59 17.21 -18.90
N ALA A 240 28.23 18.03 -17.91
CA ALA A 240 28.30 17.64 -16.49
C ALA A 240 27.25 16.55 -16.16
N LEU A 241 26.02 16.75 -16.61
CA LEU A 241 24.96 15.73 -16.43
C LEU A 241 25.30 14.45 -17.19
N TRP A 242 25.82 14.57 -18.42
CA TRP A 242 26.24 13.42 -19.21
C TRP A 242 27.32 12.60 -18.51
N ARG A 243 28.40 13.26 -18.04
CA ARG A 243 29.45 12.58 -17.27
C ARG A 243 28.92 11.85 -16.05
N TYR A 244 27.98 12.47 -15.32
CA TYR A 244 27.34 11.83 -14.19
C TYR A 244 26.55 10.58 -14.62
N LEU A 245 25.70 10.70 -15.65
CA LEU A 245 24.91 9.59 -16.17
C LEU A 245 25.75 8.43 -16.68
N GLN A 246 26.93 8.67 -17.24
CA GLN A 246 27.84 7.61 -17.70
C GLN A 246 28.35 6.73 -16.54
N THR A 247 28.42 7.23 -15.32
CA THR A 247 28.83 6.42 -14.17
C THR A 247 27.84 5.29 -13.87
N ALA A 248 26.59 5.40 -14.33
CA ALA A 248 25.57 4.36 -14.17
C ALA A 248 25.95 3.04 -14.83
N GLN A 249 26.73 3.07 -15.90
CA GLN A 249 27.15 1.87 -16.62
C GLN A 249 28.13 1.04 -15.78
N THR A 250 29.12 1.69 -15.20
CA THR A 250 30.12 1.03 -14.33
C THR A 250 29.49 0.53 -13.03
N LEU A 251 28.41 1.14 -12.59
CA LEU A 251 27.67 0.76 -11.37
C LEU A 251 26.57 -0.29 -11.64
N GLY A 252 26.39 -0.78 -12.88
CA GLY A 252 25.35 -1.76 -13.24
C GLY A 252 23.92 -1.26 -13.06
N ILE A 253 23.70 0.06 -13.00
CA ILE A 253 22.39 0.66 -12.70
C ILE A 253 21.42 0.50 -13.87
N ARG A 254 21.93 0.54 -15.10
CA ARG A 254 21.12 0.42 -16.33
C ARG A 254 20.41 -0.95 -16.45
N ASP A 255 20.94 -2.00 -15.81
CA ASP A 255 20.39 -3.35 -15.82
C ASP A 255 19.19 -3.53 -14.87
N GLY A 256 18.90 -2.51 -14.06
CA GLY A 256 17.78 -2.51 -13.12
C GLY A 256 16.42 -2.67 -13.83
N HIS A 257 15.59 -3.58 -13.35
CA HIS A 257 14.29 -3.94 -13.98
C HIS A 257 13.38 -2.73 -14.29
N LEU A 258 13.32 -1.73 -13.42
CA LEU A 258 12.53 -0.51 -13.65
C LEU A 258 13.22 0.42 -14.63
N ILE A 259 14.53 0.53 -14.56
CA ILE A 259 15.36 1.45 -15.35
C ILE A 259 15.42 0.98 -16.80
N GLY A 260 15.62 -0.32 -17.04
CA GLY A 260 15.68 -0.90 -18.37
C GLY A 260 14.38 -0.81 -19.19
N LYS A 261 13.26 -0.44 -18.55
CA LYS A 261 11.95 -0.22 -19.22
C LYS A 261 11.70 1.23 -19.62
N ARG A 262 12.61 2.16 -19.30
CA ARG A 262 12.43 3.60 -19.57
C ARG A 262 13.17 4.03 -20.82
N THR A 263 12.62 5.02 -21.49
CA THR A 263 13.24 5.66 -22.63
C THR A 263 13.09 7.18 -22.50
N PRO A 264 14.19 7.93 -22.29
CA PRO A 264 15.53 7.45 -21.95
C PRO A 264 15.55 6.76 -20.57
N TRP A 265 16.56 5.92 -20.32
CA TRP A 265 16.66 5.08 -19.11
C TRP A 265 16.69 5.87 -17.79
N TYR A 266 17.19 7.11 -17.80
CA TYR A 266 17.26 8.02 -16.65
C TYR A 266 15.98 8.82 -16.40
N ARG A 267 14.98 8.73 -17.28
CA ARG A 267 13.69 9.40 -17.12
C ARG A 267 13.00 8.94 -15.84
N GLN A 268 12.39 9.89 -15.13
CA GLN A 268 11.60 9.58 -13.94
C GLN A 268 10.08 9.58 -14.22
N GLU A 269 9.34 8.95 -13.31
CA GLU A 269 7.89 9.09 -13.29
C GLU A 269 7.50 10.54 -13.02
N GLN A 270 6.54 11.06 -13.73
CA GLN A 270 6.05 12.41 -13.51
C GLN A 270 5.06 12.44 -12.34
N ARG A 271 5.37 13.25 -11.35
CA ARG A 271 4.51 13.56 -10.21
C ARG A 271 4.60 15.05 -9.92
N GLU A 272 3.44 15.69 -9.79
CA GLU A 272 3.41 17.09 -9.34
C GLU A 272 3.58 17.16 -7.81
N PRO A 273 4.13 18.24 -7.27
CA PRO A 273 4.09 18.50 -5.84
C PRO A 273 2.65 18.53 -5.32
N THR A 274 2.46 18.15 -4.07
CA THR A 274 1.16 18.22 -3.41
C THR A 274 1.32 18.73 -1.99
N PRO A 275 0.33 19.47 -1.45
CA PRO A 275 0.41 19.98 -0.09
C PRO A 275 0.30 18.87 0.98
N PHE A 276 -0.21 17.69 0.64
CA PHE A 276 -0.40 16.64 1.64
C PHE A 276 0.21 15.31 1.19
N LEU A 277 0.96 14.69 2.11
CA LEU A 277 1.50 13.36 1.93
C LEU A 277 1.19 12.50 3.16
N CYS A 278 1.18 11.18 2.96
CA CYS A 278 1.15 10.19 4.02
C CYS A 278 2.36 9.25 3.88
N THR A 279 2.95 8.80 4.97
CA THR A 279 3.99 7.78 4.90
C THR A 279 3.37 6.45 4.47
N TYR A 280 4.03 5.74 3.53
CA TYR A 280 3.53 4.50 2.94
C TYR A 280 3.61 3.30 3.88
N MET A 281 4.63 3.31 4.75
CA MET A 281 4.91 2.26 5.73
C MET A 281 5.32 2.88 7.05
N GLY A 282 4.98 2.21 8.15
CA GLY A 282 5.37 2.63 9.48
C GLY A 282 5.33 1.49 10.48
N ARG A 283 6.08 1.63 11.57
CA ARG A 283 5.97 0.75 12.74
C ARG A 283 5.30 1.50 13.86
N GLY A 284 4.31 0.90 14.48
CA GLY A 284 3.64 1.40 15.66
C GLY A 284 3.08 0.21 16.42
N ALA A 285 3.61 -0.03 17.61
CA ALA A 285 3.01 -0.96 18.56
C ALA A 285 2.06 -0.16 19.45
N ASN A 286 0.96 -0.79 19.84
CA ASN A 286 -0.08 -0.19 20.68
C ASN A 286 -0.68 1.08 20.04
N ASP A 287 -1.14 2.06 20.78
CA ASP A 287 -1.86 3.25 20.31
C ASP A 287 -1.03 4.27 19.50
N LYS A 288 0.24 3.95 19.19
CA LYS A 288 1.08 4.82 18.36
C LYS A 288 0.67 4.72 16.89
N GLN A 289 0.37 5.87 16.31
CA GLN A 289 0.01 5.97 14.89
C GLN A 289 1.18 5.52 13.99
N PRO A 290 1.00 4.44 13.21
CA PRO A 290 2.08 3.89 12.39
C PRO A 290 2.40 4.73 11.16
N PHE A 291 1.48 5.61 10.77
CA PHE A 291 1.60 6.48 9.60
C PHE A 291 1.58 7.94 10.02
N ARG A 292 2.24 8.80 9.23
CA ARG A 292 2.27 10.24 9.47
C ARG A 292 1.73 10.96 8.25
N PHE A 293 0.81 11.90 8.47
CA PHE A 293 0.41 12.87 7.47
C PHE A 293 1.36 14.07 7.56
N ILE A 294 1.74 14.58 6.39
CA ILE A 294 2.74 15.62 6.24
C ILE A 294 2.14 16.75 5.43
N TRP A 295 2.20 17.97 5.95
CA TRP A 295 1.88 19.18 5.24
C TRP A 295 3.13 19.74 4.59
N ASN A 296 3.19 19.72 3.27
CA ASN A 296 4.32 20.11 2.45
C ASN A 296 4.00 21.40 1.70
N ARG A 297 4.61 22.49 2.10
CA ARG A 297 4.51 23.79 1.41
C ARG A 297 5.58 23.99 0.33
N SER A 298 6.51 23.04 0.20
CA SER A 298 7.59 23.08 -0.78
C SER A 298 7.18 22.46 -2.12
N LYS A 299 8.05 22.59 -3.12
CA LYS A 299 7.93 21.89 -4.41
C LYS A 299 8.45 20.45 -4.38
N ALA A 300 8.82 19.93 -3.21
CA ALA A 300 9.33 18.58 -3.09
C ALA A 300 8.25 17.53 -3.33
N ILE A 301 8.60 16.52 -4.12
CA ILE A 301 7.80 15.33 -4.34
C ILE A 301 8.22 14.21 -3.39
N GLY A 302 7.37 13.20 -3.21
CA GLY A 302 7.70 12.01 -2.40
C GLY A 302 8.34 10.90 -3.24
N THR A 303 9.25 10.14 -2.62
CA THR A 303 9.64 8.83 -3.17
C THR A 303 8.48 7.83 -2.99
N ASN A 304 8.65 6.61 -3.51
CA ASN A 304 7.69 5.51 -3.35
C ASN A 304 7.47 5.06 -1.87
N LEU A 305 8.11 5.71 -0.92
CA LEU A 305 7.88 5.57 0.52
C LEU A 305 6.80 6.51 1.06
N TYR A 306 6.21 7.33 0.18
CA TYR A 306 5.11 8.24 0.47
C TYR A 306 3.91 7.97 -0.42
N LEU A 307 2.73 8.23 0.11
CA LEU A 307 1.50 8.43 -0.64
C LEU A 307 1.27 9.93 -0.78
N MET A 308 1.05 10.39 -2.00
CA MET A 308 0.81 11.78 -2.36
C MET A 308 -0.69 11.99 -2.49
N LEU A 309 -1.25 12.90 -1.68
CA LEU A 309 -2.68 13.21 -1.62
C LEU A 309 -2.92 14.50 -2.42
N TYR A 310 -3.44 14.37 -3.63
CA TYR A 310 -3.79 15.51 -4.47
C TYR A 310 -5.23 15.94 -4.20
N PRO A 311 -5.48 17.16 -3.69
CA PRO A 311 -6.83 17.66 -3.52
C PRO A 311 -7.62 17.60 -4.82
N LYS A 312 -8.84 17.05 -4.77
CA LYS A 312 -9.78 17.04 -5.89
C LYS A 312 -10.52 18.39 -5.98
N GLU A 313 -11.24 18.58 -7.08
CA GLU A 313 -11.83 19.87 -7.50
C GLU A 313 -12.41 20.72 -6.36
N ASN A 314 -13.29 20.18 -5.53
CA ASN A 314 -13.96 20.95 -4.48
C ASN A 314 -13.01 21.36 -3.36
N LEU A 315 -12.19 20.41 -2.89
CA LEU A 315 -11.20 20.70 -1.87
C LEU A 315 -10.09 21.62 -2.43
N ALA A 316 -9.65 21.41 -3.67
CA ALA A 316 -8.69 22.29 -4.33
C ALA A 316 -9.22 23.71 -4.51
N ALA A 317 -10.48 23.86 -4.93
CA ALA A 317 -11.12 25.17 -5.08
C ALA A 317 -11.27 25.89 -3.73
N MET A 318 -11.59 25.15 -2.67
CA MET A 318 -11.63 25.70 -1.31
C MET A 318 -10.25 26.20 -0.86
N LEU A 319 -9.21 25.36 -1.04
CA LEU A 319 -7.84 25.71 -0.64
C LEU A 319 -7.26 26.87 -1.47
N ASN A 320 -7.62 26.99 -2.74
CA ASN A 320 -7.21 28.13 -3.57
C ASN A 320 -7.87 29.46 -3.11
N ARG A 321 -9.12 29.40 -2.63
CA ARG A 321 -9.83 30.58 -2.09
C ARG A 321 -9.43 30.91 -0.65
N HIS A 322 -9.09 29.88 0.13
CA HIS A 322 -8.78 29.96 1.55
C HIS A 322 -7.52 29.12 1.86
N PRO A 323 -6.30 29.61 1.49
CA PRO A 323 -5.05 28.88 1.72
C PRO A 323 -4.77 28.58 3.20
N ASP A 324 -5.28 29.41 4.11
CA ASP A 324 -5.23 29.26 5.57
C ASP A 324 -5.90 27.95 6.05
N ARG A 325 -6.88 27.45 5.33
CA ARG A 325 -7.56 26.18 5.66
C ARG A 325 -6.68 24.93 5.46
N ALA A 326 -5.54 25.05 4.79
CA ALA A 326 -4.62 23.93 4.59
C ALA A 326 -4.10 23.35 5.93
N GLU A 327 -3.89 24.21 6.92
CA GLU A 327 -3.51 23.79 8.28
C GLU A 327 -4.61 22.93 8.93
N ALA A 328 -5.86 23.36 8.81
CA ALA A 328 -7.00 22.62 9.35
C ALA A 328 -7.20 21.28 8.62
N VAL A 329 -6.99 21.23 7.29
CA VAL A 329 -6.97 19.96 6.54
C VAL A 329 -5.88 19.03 7.06
N HIS A 330 -4.67 19.53 7.29
CA HIS A 330 -3.58 18.72 7.87
C HIS A 330 -3.92 18.22 9.28
N ALA A 331 -4.52 19.07 10.11
CA ALA A 331 -4.96 18.71 11.46
C ALA A 331 -6.01 17.59 11.43
N LEU A 332 -7.01 17.67 10.52
CA LEU A 332 -8.01 16.60 10.33
C LEU A 332 -7.39 15.29 9.86
N LEU A 333 -6.46 15.34 8.90
CA LEU A 333 -5.70 14.16 8.47
C LEU A 333 -4.92 13.54 9.64
N GLY A 334 -4.36 14.38 10.52
CA GLY A 334 -3.65 13.95 11.72
C GLY A 334 -4.54 13.28 12.78
N GLN A 335 -5.85 13.50 12.75
CA GLN A 335 -6.82 12.87 13.65
C GLN A 335 -7.21 11.46 13.22
N VAL A 336 -6.94 11.07 11.97
CA VAL A 336 -7.16 9.69 11.50
C VAL A 336 -6.40 8.74 12.41
N THR A 337 -7.11 7.85 13.07
CA THR A 337 -6.54 7.00 14.11
C THR A 337 -5.63 5.90 13.52
N GLY A 338 -4.64 5.47 14.30
CA GLY A 338 -3.83 4.30 13.93
C GLY A 338 -4.66 3.04 13.77
N HIS A 339 -5.79 2.95 14.43
CA HIS A 339 -6.75 1.85 14.34
C HIS A 339 -7.47 1.84 12.96
N GLU A 340 -8.00 2.97 12.49
CA GLU A 340 -8.62 3.10 11.16
C GLU A 340 -7.61 2.76 10.05
N LEU A 341 -6.39 3.29 10.17
CA LEU A 341 -5.32 3.03 9.21
C LEU A 341 -4.88 1.57 9.18
N ARG A 342 -4.82 0.88 10.34
CA ARG A 342 -4.55 -0.57 10.41
C ARG A 342 -5.73 -1.39 9.88
N GLY A 343 -6.96 -0.98 10.18
CA GLY A 343 -8.19 -1.62 9.69
C GLY A 343 -8.25 -1.64 8.15
N GLU A 344 -7.89 -0.55 7.49
CA GLU A 344 -7.83 -0.48 6.02
C GLU A 344 -6.50 -0.97 5.44
N GLY A 345 -5.37 -0.77 6.12
CA GLY A 345 -4.04 -1.20 5.72
C GLY A 345 -3.76 -2.69 5.97
N ARG A 346 -2.49 -3.02 6.00
CA ARG A 346 -1.96 -4.38 6.22
C ARG A 346 -0.91 -4.37 7.31
N VAL A 347 -0.89 -5.41 8.12
CA VAL A 347 0.15 -5.62 9.14
C VAL A 347 1.01 -6.79 8.71
N TYR A 348 2.31 -6.56 8.60
CA TYR A 348 3.35 -7.55 8.30
C TYR A 348 4.07 -7.99 9.58
N GLY A 349 4.82 -9.08 9.50
CA GLY A 349 5.65 -9.57 10.59
C GLY A 349 6.54 -8.47 11.19
N GLY A 350 6.72 -8.47 12.53
CA GLY A 350 7.46 -7.45 13.28
C GLY A 350 6.76 -6.09 13.34
N GLY A 351 5.42 -6.07 13.33
CA GLY A 351 4.61 -4.86 13.52
C GLY A 351 4.75 -3.81 12.41
N LEU A 352 5.24 -4.20 11.21
CA LEU A 352 5.32 -3.28 10.08
C LEU A 352 3.95 -3.09 9.44
N ASN A 353 3.44 -1.87 9.52
CA ASN A 353 2.17 -1.49 8.88
C ASN A 353 2.43 -0.89 7.50
N LYS A 354 1.58 -1.21 6.54
CA LYS A 354 1.62 -0.71 5.16
C LYS A 354 0.21 -0.35 4.72
N ILE A 355 0.08 0.77 3.99
CA ILE A 355 -1.20 1.21 3.43
C ILE A 355 -1.04 1.56 1.95
N GLU A 356 -1.87 0.96 1.10
CA GLU A 356 -1.87 1.25 -0.35
C GLU A 356 -2.75 2.47 -0.67
N PRO A 357 -2.56 3.13 -1.83
CA PRO A 357 -3.35 4.29 -2.22
C PRO A 357 -4.87 4.07 -2.14
N SER A 358 -5.34 2.92 -2.61
CA SER A 358 -6.76 2.57 -2.58
C SER A 358 -7.27 2.26 -1.16
N GLU A 359 -6.40 1.83 -0.26
CA GLU A 359 -6.73 1.57 1.15
C GLU A 359 -6.84 2.90 1.91
N LEU A 360 -5.87 3.80 1.73
CA LEU A 360 -5.94 5.15 2.30
C LEU A 360 -7.16 5.92 1.80
N ALA A 361 -7.51 5.77 0.53
CA ALA A 361 -8.68 6.42 -0.07
C ALA A 361 -10.02 5.99 0.57
N ARG A 362 -10.09 4.84 1.24
CA ARG A 362 -11.30 4.33 1.92
C ARG A 362 -11.44 4.75 3.38
N ILE A 363 -10.46 5.44 3.94
CA ILE A 363 -10.57 5.99 5.29
C ILE A 363 -11.71 7.01 5.33
N SER A 364 -12.47 7.02 6.43
CA SER A 364 -13.56 7.96 6.64
C SER A 364 -13.08 9.42 6.57
N ALA A 365 -13.83 10.23 5.86
CA ALA A 365 -13.63 11.67 5.77
C ALA A 365 -14.81 12.45 6.38
N ALA A 366 -15.58 11.83 7.26
CA ALA A 366 -16.70 12.47 7.95
C ALA A 366 -16.31 13.82 8.60
N PRO A 367 -15.15 13.94 9.30
CA PRO A 367 -14.73 15.21 9.90
C PRO A 367 -14.55 16.36 8.90
N PHE A 368 -14.22 16.05 7.62
CA PHE A 368 -14.12 17.08 6.59
C PHE A 368 -15.48 17.69 6.24
N VAL A 369 -16.50 16.85 6.17
CA VAL A 369 -17.87 17.28 5.86
C VAL A 369 -18.53 17.97 7.07
N GLU A 370 -18.20 17.55 8.28
CA GLU A 370 -18.64 18.20 9.51
C GLU A 370 -18.08 19.62 9.62
N LEU A 371 -16.81 19.83 9.28
CA LEU A 371 -16.16 21.14 9.35
C LEU A 371 -16.51 22.02 8.14
N TRP A 372 -16.67 21.43 6.95
CA TRP A 372 -16.99 22.13 5.71
C TRP A 372 -18.12 21.43 4.95
N PRO A 373 -19.39 21.64 5.36
CA PRO A 373 -20.56 20.99 4.71
C PRO A 373 -20.65 21.28 3.20
N GLU A 374 -20.15 22.44 2.76
CA GLU A 374 -20.15 22.86 1.37
C GLU A 374 -19.38 21.91 0.43
N ILE A 375 -18.25 21.32 0.88
CA ILE A 375 -17.51 20.36 0.06
C ILE A 375 -18.13 18.95 0.10
N GLY A 376 -18.97 18.65 1.10
CA GLY A 376 -19.66 17.38 1.24
C GLY A 376 -20.92 17.26 0.38
N ALA A 377 -21.62 18.35 0.15
CA ALA A 377 -22.85 18.37 -0.64
C ALA A 377 -22.62 17.88 -2.08
N ASP A 378 -21.51 18.29 -2.69
CA ASP A 378 -21.14 17.92 -4.06
C ASP A 378 -20.73 16.44 -4.16
N VAL A 379 -20.08 15.89 -3.13
CA VAL A 379 -19.70 14.46 -3.08
C VAL A 379 -20.94 13.56 -3.08
N GLN A 380 -21.97 13.92 -2.31
CA GLN A 380 -23.24 13.18 -2.30
C GLN A 380 -23.98 13.25 -3.63
N SER A 381 -23.91 14.39 -4.32
CA SER A 381 -24.52 14.57 -5.63
C SER A 381 -23.83 13.73 -6.71
N GLN A 382 -22.50 13.70 -6.71
CA GLN A 382 -21.72 12.88 -7.65
C GLN A 382 -21.96 11.38 -7.44
N ARG A 383 -22.04 10.90 -6.20
CA ARG A 383 -22.34 9.49 -5.92
C ARG A 383 -23.73 9.06 -6.38
N LYS A 384 -24.72 9.95 -6.36
CA LYS A 384 -26.09 9.69 -6.88
C LYS A 384 -26.15 9.61 -8.41
N LEU A 385 -25.18 10.23 -9.12
CA LEU A 385 -25.14 10.23 -10.58
C LEU A 385 -24.40 9.02 -11.17
N PHE A 386 -23.53 8.37 -10.40
CA PHE A 386 -22.65 7.29 -10.87
C PHE A 386 -22.76 5.97 -10.06
N GLY A 387 -23.71 5.89 -9.11
CA GLY A 387 -23.97 4.70 -8.27
C GLY A 387 -25.20 3.88 -8.71
#